data_d30f15a8aa927af2d69ac0e99d3925be
#
_entry.id   d30f15a8aa927af2d69ac0e99d3925be
#
_cell.length_a   1.000
_cell.length_b   1.000
_cell.length_c   1.000
_cell.angle_alpha   90.00
_cell.angle_beta   90.00
_cell.angle_gamma   90.00
#
_symmetry.space_group_name_H-M   'P 1'
#
loop_
_entity.id
_entity.type
_entity.pdbx_description
1 polymer ?
#
loop_
_entity_poly.entity_id
_entity_poly.type
_entity_poly.pdbx_seq_one_letter_code
_entity_poly.pdbx_strand_id
1 'polypeptide(L)'
;MLGFILSEEQFKNLQGCIMVCILFPKLRDLTLALNDLCLTDAYFPELPGFYAGKVRDSYDLPDGTRIMIATDRQSAFDKVMASVPYKGQVLNQTARFWFEQTADLCPNHAVAYPDPNIVVAEKLDMLPVEMVVRDYITGSTETSIWPMYAK
;
A
#
# COMPACT_ATOMS: atom_id res chain seq x y z
N MET A 1 -6.34 19.65 -9.79
CA MET A 1 -5.77 18.56 -8.97
C MET A 1 -5.35 17.46 -9.95
N LEU A 2 -4.10 17.50 -10.41
CA LEU A 2 -3.56 16.64 -11.46
C LEU A 2 -2.87 15.45 -10.78
N GLY A 3 -3.47 14.26 -10.92
CA GLY A 3 -2.84 13.01 -10.53
C GLY A 3 -1.73 12.65 -11.51
N PHE A 4 -0.50 12.67 -11.06
CA PHE A 4 0.63 12.14 -11.82
C PHE A 4 0.63 10.61 -11.69
N ILE A 5 0.15 9.92 -12.71
CA ILE A 5 0.45 8.51 -12.92
C ILE A 5 1.79 8.47 -13.68
N LEU A 6 2.85 8.08 -12.98
CA LEU A 6 4.16 7.91 -13.59
C LEU A 6 4.14 6.73 -14.56
N SER A 7 4.61 6.93 -15.81
CA SER A 7 4.79 5.86 -16.80
C SER A 7 5.95 4.93 -16.43
N GLU A 8 5.99 3.71 -17.02
CA GLU A 8 7.11 2.76 -16.79
C GLU A 8 8.49 3.35 -17.12
N GLU A 9 8.56 4.29 -18.04
CA GLU A 9 9.79 4.99 -18.41
C GLU A 9 10.25 5.98 -17.33
N GLN A 10 9.30 6.57 -16.59
CA GLN A 10 9.56 7.39 -15.42
C GLN A 10 10.04 6.56 -14.22
N PHE A 11 9.63 5.30 -14.14
CA PHE A 11 10.10 4.35 -13.13
C PHE A 11 11.57 3.93 -13.35
N LYS A 12 12.01 3.76 -14.59
CA LYS A 12 13.44 3.54 -14.92
C LYS A 12 14.30 4.75 -14.59
N ASN A 13 13.72 5.94 -14.61
CA ASN A 13 14.39 7.19 -14.22
C ASN A 13 14.48 7.40 -12.70
N LEU A 14 13.78 6.63 -11.87
CA LEU A 14 13.92 6.69 -10.40
C LEU A 14 15.29 6.20 -9.91
N GLN A 15 15.96 5.31 -10.64
CA GLN A 15 17.40 5.06 -10.42
C GLN A 15 18.27 6.27 -10.80
N GLY A 16 17.80 7.09 -11.74
CA GLY A 16 18.37 8.40 -12.03
C GLY A 16 18.08 9.46 -10.97
N CYS A 17 17.02 9.30 -10.15
CA CYS A 17 16.64 10.27 -9.14
C CYS A 17 17.67 10.39 -8.01
N ILE A 18 18.36 9.28 -7.66
CA ILE A 18 19.49 9.33 -6.71
C ILE A 18 20.63 10.18 -7.29
N MET A 19 20.89 10.06 -8.60
CA MET A 19 21.91 10.89 -9.28
C MET A 19 21.45 12.34 -9.42
N VAL A 20 20.17 12.59 -9.67
CA VAL A 20 19.59 13.94 -9.74
C VAL A 20 19.64 14.65 -8.37
N CYS A 21 19.40 13.94 -7.28
CA CYS A 21 19.54 14.49 -5.92
C CYS A 21 20.97 14.88 -5.56
N ILE A 22 21.97 14.22 -6.15
CA ILE A 22 23.40 14.58 -5.97
C ILE A 22 23.76 15.85 -6.75
N LEU A 23 23.14 16.03 -7.92
CA LEU A 23 23.42 17.16 -8.82
C LEU A 23 22.67 18.44 -8.47
N PHE A 24 21.56 18.34 -7.73
CA PHE A 24 20.71 19.48 -7.36
C PHE A 24 20.42 19.50 -5.86
N PRO A 25 21.23 20.18 -5.04
CA PRO A 25 21.05 20.26 -3.59
C PRO A 25 19.65 20.68 -3.15
N LYS A 26 19.05 21.67 -3.83
CA LYS A 26 17.68 22.13 -3.53
C LYS A 26 16.61 21.04 -3.70
N LEU A 27 16.79 20.12 -4.66
CA LEU A 27 15.88 19.01 -4.88
C LEU A 27 16.04 17.96 -3.77
N ARG A 28 17.25 17.78 -3.26
CA ARG A 28 17.54 16.93 -2.11
C ARG A 28 16.85 17.44 -0.84
N ASP A 29 16.93 18.75 -0.59
CA ASP A 29 16.28 19.35 0.58
C ASP A 29 14.76 19.22 0.52
N LEU A 30 14.17 19.38 -0.67
CA LEU A 30 12.74 19.14 -0.89
C LEU A 30 12.36 17.67 -0.67
N THR A 31 13.18 16.74 -1.14
CA THR A 31 12.94 15.29 -0.97
C THR A 31 13.02 14.91 0.51
N LEU A 32 13.97 15.44 1.27
CA LEU A 32 14.08 15.23 2.71
C LEU A 32 12.85 15.78 3.44
N ALA A 33 12.44 17.02 3.13
CA ALA A 33 11.23 17.62 3.72
C ALA A 33 9.95 16.84 3.40
N LEU A 34 9.84 16.22 2.20
CA LEU A 34 8.72 15.36 1.85
C LEU A 34 8.73 14.03 2.58
N ASN A 35 9.92 13.46 2.84
CA ASN A 35 10.03 12.23 3.62
C ASN A 35 9.58 12.41 5.08
N ASP A 36 9.79 13.59 5.65
CA ASP A 36 9.32 13.90 7.01
C ASP A 36 7.78 13.94 7.13
N LEU A 37 7.09 14.02 5.99
CA LEU A 37 5.62 13.95 5.91
C LEU A 37 5.09 12.52 5.69
N CYS A 38 5.98 11.53 5.55
CA CYS A 38 5.58 10.16 5.28
C CYS A 38 5.37 9.35 6.57
N LEU A 39 4.25 8.67 6.66
CA LEU A 39 4.04 7.63 7.67
C LEU A 39 4.81 6.37 7.24
N THR A 40 6.02 6.19 7.79
CA THR A 40 6.91 5.07 7.41
C THR A 40 6.76 3.85 8.30
N ASP A 41 6.36 4.02 9.55
CA ASP A 41 6.02 2.94 10.47
C ASP A 41 4.91 3.39 11.42
N ALA A 42 4.23 2.42 12.03
CA ALA A 42 3.16 2.67 12.97
C ALA A 42 3.25 1.68 14.14
N TYR A 43 4.41 1.61 14.76
CA TYR A 43 4.64 0.77 15.93
C TYR A 43 4.19 1.46 17.22
N PHE A 44 3.20 0.87 17.90
CA PHE A 44 2.66 1.30 19.19
C PHE A 44 2.82 0.17 20.20
N PRO A 45 3.76 0.27 21.16
CA PRO A 45 4.07 -0.79 22.11
C PRO A 45 2.89 -1.13 23.05
N GLU A 46 1.93 -0.24 23.19
CA GLU A 46 0.73 -0.42 24.00
C GLU A 46 -0.31 -1.35 23.36
N LEU A 47 -0.23 -1.57 22.05
CA LEU A 47 -1.15 -2.44 21.33
C LEU A 47 -0.57 -3.84 21.16
N PRO A 48 -1.36 -4.90 21.43
CA PRO A 48 -0.91 -6.28 21.28
C PRO A 48 -0.94 -6.74 19.80
N GLY A 49 -0.24 -7.86 19.51
CA GLY A 49 -0.38 -8.56 18.25
C GLY A 49 0.15 -7.81 17.03
N PHE A 50 1.25 -7.04 17.21
CA PHE A 50 1.88 -6.28 16.10
C PHE A 50 2.40 -7.19 14.99
N TYR A 51 2.10 -6.82 13.76
CA TYR A 51 2.66 -7.41 12.55
C TYR A 51 3.03 -6.30 11.55
N ALA A 52 4.32 -6.21 11.21
CA ALA A 52 4.83 -5.29 10.19
C ALA A 52 4.74 -5.93 8.80
N GLY A 53 3.85 -5.44 7.95
CA GLY A 53 3.78 -5.80 6.54
C GLY A 53 4.70 -4.94 5.67
N LYS A 54 4.75 -5.22 4.36
CA LYS A 54 5.57 -4.44 3.40
C LYS A 54 5.14 -2.98 3.32
N VAL A 55 3.85 -2.72 3.34
CA VAL A 55 3.24 -1.37 3.14
C VAL A 55 2.12 -1.09 4.13
N ARG A 56 1.89 -1.97 5.08
CA ARG A 56 0.82 -1.87 6.06
C ARG A 56 1.27 -2.51 7.37
N ASP A 57 1.00 -1.84 8.48
CA ASP A 57 1.20 -2.39 9.81
C ASP A 57 -0.16 -2.80 10.39
N SER A 58 -0.19 -3.82 11.20
CA SER A 58 -1.45 -4.32 11.77
C SER A 58 -1.29 -4.82 13.19
N TYR A 59 -2.40 -4.82 13.93
CA TYR A 59 -2.51 -5.27 15.30
C TYR A 59 -3.71 -6.19 15.44
N ASP A 60 -3.51 -7.38 15.97
CA ASP A 60 -4.57 -8.29 16.31
C ASP A 60 -5.03 -8.03 17.73
N LEU A 61 -6.28 -7.64 17.91
CA LEU A 61 -6.86 -7.36 19.21
C LEU A 61 -7.52 -8.61 19.82
N PRO A 62 -7.60 -8.70 21.17
CA PRO A 62 -8.18 -9.85 21.85
C PRO A 62 -9.67 -10.06 21.59
N ASP A 63 -10.39 -9.02 21.16
CA ASP A 63 -11.83 -9.06 20.86
C ASP A 63 -12.15 -9.63 19.47
N GLY A 64 -11.14 -10.10 18.74
CA GLY A 64 -11.31 -10.65 17.40
C GLY A 64 -11.31 -9.59 16.29
N THR A 65 -11.00 -8.34 16.62
CA THR A 65 -10.79 -7.31 15.61
C THR A 65 -9.31 -7.15 15.26
N ARG A 66 -9.05 -6.49 14.12
CA ARG A 66 -7.71 -6.16 13.63
C ARG A 66 -7.66 -4.68 13.27
N ILE A 67 -6.70 -3.96 13.80
CA ILE A 67 -6.38 -2.63 13.33
C ILE A 67 -5.38 -2.76 12.18
N MET A 68 -5.67 -2.14 11.04
CA MET A 68 -4.76 -2.08 9.91
C MET A 68 -4.43 -0.63 9.60
N ILE A 69 -3.13 -0.32 9.53
CA ILE A 69 -2.60 1.02 9.30
C ILE A 69 -1.89 1.04 7.96
N ALA A 70 -2.48 1.72 6.98
CA ALA A 70 -1.88 1.90 5.67
C ALA A 70 -0.75 2.93 5.76
N THR A 71 0.49 2.49 5.55
CA THR A 71 1.66 3.35 5.55
C THR A 71 1.94 3.92 4.17
N ASP A 72 2.81 4.91 4.13
CA ASP A 72 3.25 5.57 2.89
C ASP A 72 4.37 4.80 2.17
N ARG A 73 4.81 3.67 2.74
CA ARG A 73 5.82 2.80 2.12
C ARG A 73 5.35 2.30 0.75
N GLN A 74 6.24 2.38 -0.23
CA GLN A 74 6.07 1.83 -1.57
C GLN A 74 6.97 0.61 -1.73
N SER A 75 6.37 -0.53 -2.04
CA SER A 75 7.11 -1.76 -2.31
C SER A 75 7.07 -2.13 -3.79
N ALA A 76 8.16 -2.71 -4.27
CA ALA A 76 8.25 -3.38 -5.56
C ALA A 76 9.23 -4.56 -5.44
N PHE A 77 8.95 -5.65 -6.13
CA PHE A 77 9.77 -6.88 -6.09
C PHE A 77 10.10 -7.33 -4.65
N ASP A 78 9.09 -7.31 -3.79
CA ASP A 78 9.17 -7.68 -2.36
C ASP A 78 10.08 -6.81 -1.47
N LYS A 79 10.55 -5.67 -1.97
CA LYS A 79 11.36 -4.71 -1.22
C LYS A 79 10.63 -3.38 -1.08
N VAL A 80 10.80 -2.76 0.09
CA VAL A 80 10.40 -1.36 0.27
C VAL A 80 11.40 -0.49 -0.47
N MET A 81 10.94 0.25 -1.47
CA MET A 81 11.76 1.06 -2.37
C MET A 81 11.82 2.53 -1.95
N ALA A 82 10.72 3.06 -1.46
CA ALA A 82 10.56 4.46 -1.12
C ALA A 82 9.34 4.67 -0.22
N SER A 83 9.09 5.90 0.18
CA SER A 83 7.83 6.34 0.77
C SER A 83 7.26 7.50 -0.04
N VAL A 84 5.94 7.52 -0.21
CA VAL A 84 5.22 8.54 -0.95
C VAL A 84 4.23 9.21 -0.01
N PRO A 85 4.36 10.52 0.26
CA PRO A 85 3.49 11.23 1.20
C PRO A 85 2.01 11.01 0.87
N TYR A 86 1.21 10.75 1.92
CA TYR A 86 -0.23 10.53 1.84
C TYR A 86 -0.70 9.30 1.04
N LYS A 87 0.21 8.46 0.55
CA LYS A 87 -0.17 7.24 -0.19
C LYS A 87 -1.07 6.32 0.64
N GLY A 88 -0.74 6.12 1.91
CA GLY A 88 -1.54 5.31 2.83
C GLY A 88 -2.97 5.83 2.96
N GLN A 89 -3.14 7.14 3.13
CA GLN A 89 -4.45 7.78 3.21
C GLN A 89 -5.26 7.57 1.93
N VAL A 90 -4.67 7.84 0.79
CA VAL A 90 -5.35 7.69 -0.52
C VAL A 90 -5.84 6.26 -0.70
N LEU A 91 -4.98 5.28 -0.43
CA LEU A 91 -5.34 3.87 -0.59
C LEU A 91 -6.46 3.43 0.38
N ASN A 92 -6.35 3.82 1.66
CA ASN A 92 -7.32 3.45 2.67
C ASN A 92 -8.69 4.10 2.42
N GLN A 93 -8.72 5.38 2.05
CA GLN A 93 -9.96 6.09 1.74
C GLN A 93 -10.59 5.62 0.43
N THR A 94 -9.79 5.26 -0.58
CA THR A 94 -10.30 4.64 -1.80
C THR A 94 -10.95 3.28 -1.51
N ALA A 95 -10.32 2.46 -0.66
CA ALA A 95 -10.90 1.19 -0.24
C ALA A 95 -12.21 1.40 0.53
N ARG A 96 -12.24 2.36 1.46
CA ARG A 96 -13.45 2.75 2.19
C ARG A 96 -14.58 3.13 1.24
N PHE A 97 -14.31 4.02 0.27
CA PHE A 97 -15.31 4.43 -0.71
C PHE A 97 -15.91 3.22 -1.43
N TRP A 98 -15.10 2.29 -1.91
CA TRP A 98 -15.61 1.11 -2.61
C TRP A 98 -16.36 0.17 -1.69
N PHE A 99 -15.93 -0.05 -0.46
CA PHE A 99 -16.66 -0.86 0.52
C PHE A 99 -18.04 -0.27 0.82
N GLU A 100 -18.15 1.06 0.92
CA GLU A 100 -19.43 1.76 1.11
C GLU A 100 -20.32 1.63 -0.14
N GLN A 101 -19.74 1.76 -1.36
CA GLN A 101 -20.50 1.68 -2.62
C GLN A 101 -20.96 0.26 -2.97
N THR A 102 -20.32 -0.76 -2.46
CA THR A 102 -20.63 -2.17 -2.76
C THR A 102 -21.23 -2.93 -1.58
N ALA A 103 -21.62 -2.23 -0.53
CA ALA A 103 -22.13 -2.84 0.70
C ALA A 103 -23.42 -3.66 0.49
N ASP A 104 -24.21 -3.32 -0.52
CA ASP A 104 -25.42 -4.03 -0.94
C ASP A 104 -25.13 -5.28 -1.78
N LEU A 105 -23.94 -5.36 -2.38
CA LEU A 105 -23.54 -6.47 -3.24
C LEU A 105 -22.80 -7.57 -2.47
N CYS A 106 -21.93 -7.17 -1.53
CA CYS A 106 -21.10 -8.10 -0.79
C CYS A 106 -20.78 -7.54 0.60
N PRO A 107 -20.93 -8.32 1.68
CA PRO A 107 -20.46 -7.92 2.99
C PRO A 107 -18.94 -7.76 2.97
N ASN A 108 -18.42 -6.82 3.77
CA ASN A 108 -16.99 -6.61 3.93
C ASN A 108 -16.62 -6.65 5.41
N HIS A 109 -15.33 -6.73 5.69
CA HIS A 109 -14.79 -6.88 7.04
C HIS A 109 -14.57 -5.56 7.79
N ALA A 110 -14.75 -4.41 7.15
CA ALA A 110 -14.47 -3.12 7.76
C ALA A 110 -15.55 -2.75 8.79
N VAL A 111 -15.11 -2.43 10.01
CA VAL A 111 -15.97 -2.04 11.14
C VAL A 111 -15.96 -0.53 11.33
N ALA A 112 -14.79 0.10 11.30
CA ALA A 112 -14.64 1.54 11.54
C ALA A 112 -13.40 2.12 10.84
N TYR A 113 -13.43 3.43 10.61
CA TYR A 113 -12.33 4.20 10.04
C TYR A 113 -12.02 5.39 10.96
N PRO A 114 -11.27 5.18 12.06
CA PRO A 114 -11.00 6.24 13.04
C PRO A 114 -10.05 7.32 12.51
N ASP A 115 -9.26 7.02 11.47
CA ASP A 115 -8.29 7.91 10.86
C ASP A 115 -8.20 7.63 9.35
N PRO A 116 -7.80 8.61 8.51
CA PRO A 116 -7.60 8.39 7.07
C PRO A 116 -6.65 7.23 6.71
N ASN A 117 -5.68 6.91 7.56
CA ASN A 117 -4.74 5.80 7.38
C ASN A 117 -5.22 4.49 8.01
N ILE A 118 -6.24 4.52 8.89
CA ILE A 118 -6.58 3.41 9.77
C ILE A 118 -7.95 2.83 9.42
N VAL A 119 -8.01 1.52 9.34
CA VAL A 119 -9.25 0.75 9.34
C VAL A 119 -9.22 -0.27 10.48
N VAL A 120 -10.30 -0.31 11.24
CA VAL A 120 -10.60 -1.39 12.18
C VAL A 120 -11.49 -2.38 11.45
N ALA A 121 -11.11 -3.65 11.45
CA ALA A 121 -11.77 -4.69 10.70
C ALA A 121 -11.98 -5.95 11.56
N GLU A 122 -12.93 -6.78 11.19
CA GLU A 122 -13.02 -8.14 11.71
C GLU A 122 -11.80 -8.96 11.25
N LYS A 123 -11.21 -9.73 12.16
CA LYS A 123 -10.15 -10.66 11.82
C LYS A 123 -10.74 -11.88 11.14
N LEU A 124 -10.51 -11.99 9.84
CA LEU A 124 -10.99 -13.10 9.03
C LEU A 124 -9.89 -14.15 8.80
N ASP A 125 -10.27 -15.39 8.62
CA ASP A 125 -9.40 -16.44 8.13
C ASP A 125 -9.21 -16.28 6.61
N MET A 126 -7.98 -15.99 6.22
CA MET A 126 -7.63 -15.76 4.82
C MET A 126 -7.55 -17.05 4.03
N LEU A 127 -8.26 -17.13 2.91
CA LEU A 127 -7.98 -18.18 1.92
C LEU A 127 -6.57 -17.98 1.35
N PRO A 128 -5.78 -19.06 1.17
CA PRO A 128 -4.40 -18.96 0.66
C PRO A 128 -4.36 -18.76 -0.87
N VAL A 129 -5.21 -17.87 -1.38
CA VAL A 129 -5.35 -17.57 -2.81
C VAL A 129 -5.47 -16.06 -3.00
N GLU A 130 -4.62 -15.49 -3.84
CA GLU A 130 -4.74 -14.12 -4.30
C GLU A 130 -5.48 -14.09 -5.64
N MET A 131 -6.59 -13.36 -5.71
CA MET A 131 -7.38 -13.19 -6.92
C MET A 131 -7.04 -11.85 -7.57
N VAL A 132 -6.41 -11.89 -8.74
CA VAL A 132 -6.04 -10.68 -9.50
C VAL A 132 -6.87 -10.63 -10.78
N VAL A 133 -7.75 -9.64 -10.87
CA VAL A 133 -8.56 -9.38 -12.08
C VAL A 133 -7.77 -8.48 -13.03
N ARG A 134 -7.70 -8.84 -14.30
CA ARG A 134 -6.99 -8.09 -15.34
C ARG A 134 -7.83 -8.07 -16.63
N ASP A 135 -7.75 -6.98 -17.38
CA ASP A 135 -8.42 -6.85 -18.69
C ASP A 135 -7.74 -7.71 -19.76
N TYR A 136 -6.45 -8.00 -19.60
CA TYR A 136 -5.66 -8.77 -20.55
C TYR A 136 -4.94 -9.93 -19.85
N ILE A 137 -4.67 -11.02 -20.58
CA ILE A 137 -3.83 -12.12 -20.11
C ILE A 137 -2.40 -11.60 -20.00
N THR A 138 -1.95 -11.33 -18.80
CA THR A 138 -0.62 -10.80 -18.48
C THR A 138 -0.05 -11.48 -17.25
N GLY A 139 1.17 -11.12 -16.90
CA GLY A 139 1.86 -11.58 -15.71
C GLY A 139 3.21 -12.20 -16.06
N SER A 140 4.19 -11.96 -15.20
CA SER A 140 5.57 -12.41 -15.36
C SER A 140 5.99 -13.48 -14.36
N THR A 141 5.15 -13.76 -13.34
CA THR A 141 5.44 -14.80 -12.33
C THR A 141 5.04 -16.18 -12.85
N GLU A 142 5.68 -17.22 -12.37
CA GLU A 142 5.41 -18.62 -12.77
C GLU A 142 3.96 -19.05 -12.51
N THR A 143 3.32 -18.44 -11.51
CA THR A 143 1.91 -18.68 -11.14
C THR A 143 0.91 -17.86 -11.97
N SER A 144 1.39 -16.98 -12.85
CA SER A 144 0.51 -16.16 -13.71
C SER A 144 -0.03 -16.99 -14.88
N ILE A 145 -1.22 -16.66 -15.35
CA ILE A 145 -1.88 -17.38 -16.46
C ILE A 145 -1.06 -17.30 -17.75
N TRP A 146 -0.45 -16.15 -18.05
CA TRP A 146 0.32 -15.96 -19.28
C TRP A 146 1.50 -16.94 -19.45
N PRO A 147 2.41 -17.13 -18.46
CA PRO A 147 3.46 -18.12 -18.58
C PRO A 147 2.97 -19.57 -18.69
N MET A 148 1.78 -19.88 -18.16
CA MET A 148 1.16 -21.19 -18.31
C MET A 148 0.55 -21.38 -19.71
N TYR A 149 0.00 -20.33 -20.28
CA TYR A 149 -0.60 -20.34 -21.63
C TYR A 149 0.46 -20.36 -22.73
N ALA A 150 1.60 -19.70 -22.52
CA ALA A 150 2.67 -19.56 -23.51
C ALA A 150 3.62 -20.77 -23.59
N LYS A 151 3.42 -21.80 -22.75
CA LYS A 151 4.13 -23.10 -22.80
C LYS A 151 3.46 -24.02 -23.80
#